data_b087b3d56dd27eac3b37a29e5c177081
#
_entry.id   b087b3d56dd27eac3b37a29e5c177081
#
_cell.length_a   1.000
_cell.length_b   1.000
_cell.length_c   1.000
_cell.angle_alpha   90.00
_cell.angle_beta   90.00
_cell.angle_gamma   90.00
#
_symmetry.space_group_name_H-M   'P 1'
#
loop_
_entity.id
_entity.type
_entity.pdbx_description
1 polymer ?
#
loop_
_entity_poly.entity_id
_entity_poly.type
_entity_poly.pdbx_seq_one_letter_code
_entity_poly.pdbx_strand_id
1 'polypeptide(L)'
;MSKETAVKPMTHKEIMFVLSGLMMGMLLAALDQTIVSTALKKIVEDFNGLTHYTWVVTAYLLTSTVSTPLYGKISDLYGRRPVFQFAIITFLIGSFAAGAAQTMDQLIIFRAIQGLGAGGLMALTFVIIGDIVAPRERGRYQGYFGGVWGLSSVAGPLLGGFFSDHAKIFGITGWRWIFYINLPVGIAALLITSAALHIPNQHKAHKIDYSGALLLVIGATSLLLTISVFGPQDGWSNSKTIMATVVAIAFIVLFLIREGYAKEPILPLNLFKNHTFSITSLLGFIIGAGMFGAIVMLPLYLQVVKGNSATISGLKLIPFMLGIVSMSIFSGKQITKHGHYKRYPIIGLVIMTVGLFFLSTLKENTPFWQLFIYAVMIGMGLGFSMQTIVIALQNAVDFKDMGVATSANTFFRSIGGTVGVAIFGTIYANRLAHYLADGIGKLKMSNPAAFQGASPEA
;
A
#
# COMPACT_ATOMS: atom_id res chain seq x y z
N MET A 1 21.07 24.52 33.31
CA MET A 1 21.77 23.58 32.43
C MET A 1 21.29 22.18 32.76
N SER A 2 20.25 21.73 32.08
CA SER A 2 19.76 20.35 32.19
C SER A 2 20.73 19.43 31.44
N LYS A 3 21.26 18.42 32.15
CA LYS A 3 22.05 17.33 31.54
C LYS A 3 21.18 16.68 30.48
N GLU A 4 21.43 17.01 29.20
CA GLU A 4 21.04 16.15 28.10
C GLU A 4 21.71 14.80 28.35
N THR A 5 20.92 13.81 28.78
CA THR A 5 21.34 12.42 28.80
C THR A 5 21.52 12.02 27.36
N ALA A 6 22.77 12.09 26.87
CA ALA A 6 23.14 11.61 25.54
C ALA A 6 22.71 10.15 25.43
N VAL A 7 21.66 9.91 24.67
CA VAL A 7 21.18 8.55 24.37
C VAL A 7 22.32 7.84 23.68
N LYS A 8 22.84 6.77 24.30
CA LYS A 8 23.92 5.96 23.74
C LYS A 8 23.49 5.46 22.36
N PRO A 9 24.28 5.69 21.31
CA PRO A 9 23.92 5.23 19.98
C PRO A 9 23.75 3.70 20.00
N MET A 10 22.67 3.21 19.42
CA MET A 10 22.38 1.78 19.34
C MET A 10 23.46 1.09 18.48
N THR A 11 23.88 -0.09 18.91
CA THR A 11 24.79 -0.94 18.17
C THR A 11 24.10 -1.49 16.91
N HIS A 12 24.89 -1.91 15.91
CA HIS A 12 24.34 -2.54 14.71
C HIS A 12 23.44 -3.76 15.03
N LYS A 13 23.82 -4.57 16.05
CA LYS A 13 23.01 -5.74 16.47
C LYS A 13 21.66 -5.31 17.05
N GLU A 14 21.63 -4.29 17.90
CA GLU A 14 20.39 -3.73 18.46
C GLU A 14 19.49 -3.16 17.38
N ILE A 15 20.05 -2.40 16.43
CA ILE A 15 19.30 -1.88 15.29
C ILE A 15 18.71 -3.03 14.45
N MET A 16 19.48 -4.08 14.15
CA MET A 16 19.00 -5.24 13.40
C MET A 16 17.90 -6.01 14.13
N PHE A 17 17.96 -6.07 15.46
CA PHE A 17 16.91 -6.70 16.26
C PHE A 17 15.61 -5.88 16.24
N VAL A 18 15.67 -4.56 16.41
CA VAL A 18 14.51 -3.66 16.23
C VAL A 18 13.97 -3.78 14.80
N LEU A 19 14.86 -3.72 13.81
CA LEU A 19 14.51 -3.81 12.39
C LEU A 19 13.75 -5.10 12.07
N SER A 20 14.14 -6.24 12.64
CA SER A 20 13.42 -7.50 12.42
C SER A 20 11.97 -7.44 12.86
N GLY A 21 11.67 -6.83 14.02
CA GLY A 21 10.30 -6.61 14.48
C GLY A 21 9.50 -5.66 13.58
N LEU A 22 10.15 -4.58 13.12
CA LEU A 22 9.54 -3.63 12.18
C LEU A 22 9.26 -4.26 10.81
N MET A 23 10.20 -5.06 10.30
CA MET A 23 10.05 -5.79 9.04
C MET A 23 8.92 -6.82 9.12
N MET A 24 8.76 -7.51 10.24
CA MET A 24 7.63 -8.42 10.45
C MET A 24 6.30 -7.67 10.48
N GLY A 25 6.22 -6.51 11.15
CA GLY A 25 5.03 -5.65 11.12
C GLY A 25 4.70 -5.18 9.70
N MET A 26 5.71 -4.75 8.94
CA MET A 26 5.53 -4.35 7.54
C MET A 26 5.15 -5.53 6.64
N LEU A 27 5.72 -6.74 6.90
CA LEU A 27 5.39 -7.97 6.20
C LEU A 27 3.92 -8.33 6.36
N LEU A 28 3.37 -8.22 7.57
CA LEU A 28 1.94 -8.44 7.83
C LEU A 28 1.07 -7.61 6.90
N ALA A 29 1.29 -6.29 6.88
CA ALA A 29 0.48 -5.38 6.09
C ALA A 29 0.67 -5.58 4.57
N ALA A 30 1.91 -5.84 4.11
CA ALA A 30 2.23 -6.04 2.70
C ALA A 30 1.76 -7.41 2.18
N LEU A 31 1.94 -8.47 2.98
CA LEU A 31 1.49 -9.82 2.62
C LEU A 31 -0.03 -9.88 2.53
N ASP A 32 -0.72 -9.27 3.50
CA ASP A 32 -2.18 -9.26 3.54
C ASP A 32 -2.81 -8.64 2.29
N GLN A 33 -2.22 -7.56 1.76
CA GLN A 33 -2.70 -6.94 0.52
C GLN A 33 -2.62 -7.88 -0.69
N THR A 34 -1.61 -8.72 -0.75
CA THR A 34 -1.36 -9.60 -1.91
C THR A 34 -2.03 -10.96 -1.77
N ILE A 35 -2.09 -11.53 -0.56
CA ILE A 35 -2.68 -12.85 -0.29
C ILE A 35 -4.20 -12.84 -0.44
N VAL A 36 -4.87 -11.77 0.02
CA VAL A 36 -6.33 -11.64 -0.05
C VAL A 36 -6.82 -11.54 -1.50
N SER A 37 -6.08 -10.83 -2.36
CA SER A 37 -6.47 -10.66 -3.77
C SER A 37 -6.56 -11.98 -4.53
N THR A 38 -5.75 -12.97 -4.19
CA THR A 38 -5.77 -14.31 -4.82
C THR A 38 -6.88 -15.21 -4.28
N ALA A 39 -7.21 -15.07 -3.00
CA ALA A 39 -8.28 -15.85 -2.36
C ALA A 39 -9.68 -15.27 -2.57
N LEU A 40 -9.77 -14.03 -3.08
CA LEU A 40 -11.01 -13.25 -3.11
C LEU A 40 -12.14 -13.98 -3.88
N LYS A 41 -11.82 -14.65 -5.00
CA LYS A 41 -12.79 -15.43 -5.76
C LYS A 41 -13.45 -16.49 -4.89
N LYS A 42 -12.67 -17.26 -4.14
CA LYS A 42 -13.17 -18.33 -3.27
C LYS A 42 -14.00 -17.79 -2.10
N ILE A 43 -13.60 -16.68 -1.52
CA ILE A 43 -14.32 -15.99 -0.46
C ILE A 43 -15.71 -15.55 -0.96
N VAL A 44 -15.75 -14.96 -2.16
CA VAL A 44 -17.00 -14.49 -2.79
C VAL A 44 -17.93 -15.64 -3.12
N GLU A 45 -17.41 -16.77 -3.59
CA GLU A 45 -18.20 -17.99 -3.84
C GLU A 45 -18.81 -18.52 -2.56
N ASP A 46 -18.03 -18.61 -1.46
CA ASP A 46 -18.50 -19.14 -0.17
C ASP A 46 -19.60 -18.27 0.49
N PHE A 47 -19.58 -16.96 0.29
CA PHE A 47 -20.55 -16.02 0.86
C PHE A 47 -21.65 -15.59 -0.12
N ASN A 48 -21.65 -16.04 -1.38
CA ASN A 48 -22.53 -15.56 -2.46
C ASN A 48 -22.50 -14.01 -2.59
N GLY A 49 -21.33 -13.42 -2.38
CA GLY A 49 -21.15 -11.97 -2.18
C GLY A 49 -20.60 -11.21 -3.39
N LEU A 50 -20.95 -11.59 -4.64
CA LEU A 50 -20.43 -10.99 -5.88
C LEU A 50 -20.58 -9.46 -5.93
N THR A 51 -21.68 -8.93 -5.42
CA THR A 51 -21.97 -7.48 -5.43
C THR A 51 -21.07 -6.68 -4.48
N HIS A 52 -20.47 -7.34 -3.48
CA HIS A 52 -19.68 -6.69 -2.43
C HIS A 52 -18.18 -7.06 -2.49
N TYR A 53 -17.75 -7.79 -3.52
CA TYR A 53 -16.39 -8.34 -3.54
C TYR A 53 -15.30 -7.27 -3.48
N THR A 54 -15.49 -6.14 -4.15
CA THR A 54 -14.54 -5.02 -4.16
C THR A 54 -14.38 -4.38 -2.79
N TRP A 55 -15.45 -4.40 -1.96
CA TRP A 55 -15.43 -3.79 -0.64
C TRP A 55 -14.47 -4.47 0.33
N VAL A 56 -14.19 -5.77 0.16
CA VAL A 56 -13.23 -6.52 0.99
C VAL A 56 -11.83 -5.90 0.90
N VAL A 57 -11.43 -5.49 -0.30
CA VAL A 57 -10.13 -4.83 -0.53
C VAL A 57 -10.21 -3.33 -0.24
N THR A 58 -11.28 -2.68 -0.69
CA THR A 58 -11.45 -1.22 -0.54
C THR A 58 -11.52 -0.80 0.92
N ALA A 59 -12.28 -1.51 1.77
CA ALA A 59 -12.40 -1.19 3.18
C ALA A 59 -11.03 -1.18 3.89
N TYR A 60 -10.19 -2.17 3.61
CA TYR A 60 -8.83 -2.25 4.12
C TYR A 60 -7.95 -1.10 3.62
N LEU A 61 -7.90 -0.87 2.31
CA LEU A 61 -7.06 0.17 1.71
C LEU A 61 -7.48 1.57 2.18
N LEU A 62 -8.77 1.81 2.26
CA LEU A 62 -9.34 3.06 2.71
C LEU A 62 -8.92 3.37 4.15
N THR A 63 -9.20 2.45 5.07
CA THR A 63 -8.89 2.67 6.48
C THR A 63 -7.39 2.73 6.73
N SER A 64 -6.57 1.93 6.03
CA SER A 64 -5.12 1.99 6.14
C SER A 64 -4.54 3.32 5.63
N THR A 65 -5.08 3.83 4.52
CA THR A 65 -4.64 5.12 3.96
C THR A 65 -4.99 6.27 4.90
N VAL A 66 -6.23 6.33 5.35
CA VAL A 66 -6.73 7.42 6.20
C VAL A 66 -6.08 7.42 7.58
N SER A 67 -5.79 6.25 8.16
CA SER A 67 -5.14 6.15 9.48
C SER A 67 -3.65 6.49 9.45
N THR A 68 -2.98 6.36 8.32
CA THR A 68 -1.53 6.58 8.17
C THR A 68 -1.03 7.92 8.74
N PRO A 69 -1.58 9.10 8.38
CA PRO A 69 -1.11 10.38 8.94
C PRO A 69 -1.44 10.52 10.43
N LEU A 70 -2.55 9.93 10.88
CA LEU A 70 -2.92 9.94 12.30
C LEU A 70 -1.89 9.20 13.16
N TYR A 71 -1.44 8.02 12.71
CA TYR A 71 -0.39 7.26 13.41
C TYR A 71 0.93 8.04 13.50
N GLY A 72 1.30 8.79 12.46
CA GLY A 72 2.46 9.67 12.52
C GLY A 72 2.37 10.63 13.70
N LYS A 73 1.30 11.42 13.76
CA LYS A 73 1.09 12.41 14.82
C LYS A 73 0.92 11.76 16.19
N ILE A 74 0.09 10.70 16.30
CA ILE A 74 -0.15 10.01 17.58
C ILE A 74 1.16 9.42 18.12
N SER A 75 2.04 8.90 17.26
CA SER A 75 3.31 8.34 17.70
C SER A 75 4.34 9.37 18.13
N ASP A 76 4.24 10.61 17.62
CA ASP A 76 5.05 11.73 18.10
C ASP A 76 4.62 12.15 19.52
N LEU A 77 3.33 12.01 19.86
CA LEU A 77 2.76 12.39 21.14
C LEU A 77 2.93 11.32 22.24
N TYR A 78 2.55 10.08 21.91
CA TYR A 78 2.49 8.97 22.88
C TYR A 78 3.71 8.07 22.85
N GLY A 79 4.62 8.28 21.90
CA GLY A 79 5.82 7.47 21.69
C GLY A 79 5.65 6.36 20.67
N ARG A 80 6.76 6.00 20.04
CA ARG A 80 6.79 5.06 18.91
C ARG A 80 6.34 3.65 19.30
N ARG A 81 6.88 3.14 20.43
CA ARG A 81 6.65 1.75 20.85
C ARG A 81 5.18 1.44 21.12
N PRO A 82 4.47 2.15 22.03
CA PRO A 82 3.08 1.80 22.34
C PRO A 82 2.17 1.96 21.15
N VAL A 83 2.42 2.95 20.28
CA VAL A 83 1.58 3.20 19.11
C VAL A 83 1.82 2.14 18.01
N PHE A 84 3.05 1.70 17.82
CA PHE A 84 3.36 0.60 16.89
C PHE A 84 2.77 -0.74 17.37
N GLN A 85 2.86 -1.02 18.68
CA GLN A 85 2.24 -2.20 19.29
C GLN A 85 0.71 -2.17 19.17
N PHE A 86 0.09 -1.01 19.40
CA PHE A 86 -1.34 -0.82 19.19
C PHE A 86 -1.73 -1.11 17.73
N ALA A 87 -0.93 -0.66 16.76
CA ALA A 87 -1.16 -0.95 15.34
C ALA A 87 -1.08 -2.45 15.05
N ILE A 88 -0.08 -3.19 15.61
CA ILE A 88 0.00 -4.66 15.48
C ILE A 88 -1.25 -5.31 16.08
N ILE A 89 -1.62 -4.96 17.30
CA ILE A 89 -2.77 -5.55 18.01
C ILE A 89 -4.06 -5.32 17.23
N THR A 90 -4.29 -4.09 16.76
CA THR A 90 -5.47 -3.74 15.95
C THR A 90 -5.50 -4.56 14.66
N PHE A 91 -4.36 -4.70 13.98
CA PHE A 91 -4.24 -5.53 12.78
C PHE A 91 -4.57 -7.01 13.07
N LEU A 92 -4.04 -7.56 14.16
CA LEU A 92 -4.27 -8.97 14.54
C LEU A 92 -5.72 -9.24 14.94
N ILE A 93 -6.36 -8.32 15.67
CA ILE A 93 -7.78 -8.42 16.03
C ILE A 93 -8.63 -8.44 14.75
N GLY A 94 -8.39 -7.49 13.82
CA GLY A 94 -9.08 -7.45 12.54
C GLY A 94 -8.84 -8.70 11.71
N SER A 95 -7.60 -9.22 11.68
CA SER A 95 -7.23 -10.43 10.96
C SER A 95 -7.92 -11.68 11.54
N PHE A 96 -7.86 -11.86 12.86
CA PHE A 96 -8.53 -12.98 13.52
C PHE A 96 -10.05 -12.95 13.27
N ALA A 97 -10.67 -11.79 13.43
CA ALA A 97 -12.10 -11.61 13.21
C ALA A 97 -12.49 -11.87 11.72
N ALA A 98 -11.65 -11.41 10.76
CA ALA A 98 -11.85 -11.67 9.33
C ALA A 98 -11.82 -13.17 9.01
N GLY A 99 -10.88 -13.92 9.61
CA GLY A 99 -10.86 -15.39 9.51
C GLY A 99 -12.08 -16.07 10.12
N ALA A 100 -12.73 -15.47 11.13
CA ALA A 100 -13.91 -15.98 11.80
C ALA A 100 -15.23 -15.48 11.18
N ALA A 101 -15.22 -14.59 10.19
CA ALA A 101 -16.40 -14.00 9.57
C ALA A 101 -17.37 -15.07 9.02
N GLN A 102 -18.66 -14.83 9.19
CA GLN A 102 -19.74 -15.71 8.72
C GLN A 102 -20.54 -15.08 7.56
N THR A 103 -20.40 -13.78 7.34
CA THR A 103 -21.06 -13.04 6.25
C THR A 103 -20.05 -12.12 5.56
N MET A 104 -20.37 -11.69 4.34
CA MET A 104 -19.56 -10.74 3.59
C MET A 104 -19.44 -9.40 4.32
N ASP A 105 -20.51 -8.90 4.92
CA ASP A 105 -20.53 -7.62 5.65
C ASP A 105 -19.62 -7.67 6.88
N GLN A 106 -19.66 -8.77 7.65
CA GLN A 106 -18.72 -8.97 8.76
C GLN A 106 -17.28 -8.95 8.28
N LEU A 107 -16.99 -9.65 7.17
CA LEU A 107 -15.65 -9.65 6.60
C LEU A 107 -15.21 -8.23 6.22
N ILE A 108 -16.06 -7.44 5.57
CA ILE A 108 -15.76 -6.05 5.19
C ILE A 108 -15.44 -5.18 6.42
N ILE A 109 -16.28 -5.29 7.48
CA ILE A 109 -16.04 -4.54 8.74
C ILE A 109 -14.72 -4.95 9.38
N PHE A 110 -14.43 -6.25 9.45
CA PHE A 110 -13.18 -6.73 10.05
C PHE A 110 -11.95 -6.36 9.21
N ARG A 111 -12.11 -6.31 7.89
CA ARG A 111 -11.09 -5.77 6.97
C ARG A 111 -10.84 -4.27 7.21
N ALA A 112 -11.87 -3.49 7.49
CA ALA A 112 -11.70 -2.09 7.87
C ALA A 112 -10.90 -1.95 9.18
N ILE A 113 -11.20 -2.76 10.20
CA ILE A 113 -10.43 -2.79 11.47
C ILE A 113 -8.98 -3.19 11.21
N GLN A 114 -8.74 -4.22 10.41
CA GLN A 114 -7.41 -4.68 10.04
C GLN A 114 -6.63 -3.59 9.30
N GLY A 115 -7.27 -2.88 8.37
CA GLY A 115 -6.70 -1.76 7.65
C GLY A 115 -6.28 -0.61 8.57
N LEU A 116 -7.04 -0.29 9.62
CA LEU A 116 -6.62 0.69 10.63
C LEU A 116 -5.23 0.35 11.20
N GLY A 117 -5.01 -0.92 11.57
CA GLY A 117 -3.69 -1.36 12.05
C GLY A 117 -2.60 -1.28 10.97
N ALA A 118 -2.93 -1.67 9.75
CA ALA A 118 -1.98 -1.69 8.63
C ALA A 118 -1.39 -0.31 8.31
N GLY A 119 -2.20 0.76 8.38
CA GLY A 119 -1.74 2.13 8.17
C GLY A 119 -0.63 2.52 9.15
N GLY A 120 -0.77 2.13 10.43
CA GLY A 120 0.26 2.32 11.45
C GLY A 120 1.52 1.52 11.18
N LEU A 121 1.38 0.24 10.81
CA LEU A 121 2.52 -0.64 10.52
C LEU A 121 3.37 -0.11 9.37
N MET A 122 2.73 0.39 8.30
CA MET A 122 3.43 0.94 7.13
C MET A 122 4.14 2.25 7.44
N ALA A 123 3.44 3.20 8.10
CA ALA A 123 4.00 4.52 8.35
C ALA A 123 5.11 4.48 9.41
N LEU A 124 4.82 3.86 10.57
CA LEU A 124 5.72 3.90 11.72
C LEU A 124 7.01 3.11 11.51
N THR A 125 7.01 2.10 10.65
CA THR A 125 8.22 1.37 10.28
C THR A 125 9.30 2.33 9.74
N PHE A 126 8.94 3.21 8.81
CA PHE A 126 9.88 4.21 8.27
C PHE A 126 10.22 5.31 9.28
N VAL A 127 9.24 5.72 10.09
CA VAL A 127 9.45 6.74 11.13
C VAL A 127 10.45 6.24 12.18
N ILE A 128 10.23 5.04 12.72
CA ILE A 128 11.08 4.47 13.78
C ILE A 128 12.52 4.30 13.31
N ILE A 129 12.74 3.83 12.08
CA ILE A 129 14.10 3.75 11.52
C ILE A 129 14.71 5.15 11.39
N GLY A 130 13.93 6.15 10.99
CA GLY A 130 14.40 7.53 10.95
C GLY A 130 14.86 8.06 12.31
N ASP A 131 14.22 7.60 13.41
CA ASP A 131 14.54 8.02 14.78
C ASP A 131 15.79 7.32 15.35
N ILE A 132 15.99 6.00 15.06
CA ILE A 132 17.05 5.20 15.68
C ILE A 132 18.34 5.11 14.87
N VAL A 133 18.29 5.48 13.58
CA VAL A 133 19.42 5.36 12.66
C VAL A 133 19.94 6.73 12.24
N ALA A 134 21.25 6.92 12.33
CA ALA A 134 21.90 8.16 11.87
C ALA A 134 21.57 8.44 10.39
N PRO A 135 21.36 9.72 9.99
CA PRO A 135 20.92 10.08 8.64
C PRO A 135 21.74 9.43 7.51
N ARG A 136 23.05 9.31 7.69
CA ARG A 136 23.96 8.72 6.70
C ARG A 136 23.76 7.21 6.52
N GLU A 137 23.31 6.50 7.56
CA GLU A 137 23.17 5.04 7.54
C GLU A 137 21.75 4.58 7.19
N ARG A 138 20.75 5.48 7.21
CA ARG A 138 19.35 5.15 6.93
C ARG A 138 19.17 4.37 5.63
N GLY A 139 19.95 4.73 4.59
CA GLY A 139 19.89 4.06 3.29
C GLY A 139 20.14 2.56 3.36
N ARG A 140 21.11 2.13 4.16
CA ARG A 140 21.45 0.72 4.34
C ARG A 140 20.30 -0.07 4.95
N TYR A 141 19.67 0.47 6.01
CA TYR A 141 18.61 -0.23 6.73
C TYR A 141 17.26 -0.15 6.01
N GLN A 142 16.93 0.98 5.41
CA GLN A 142 15.69 1.13 4.64
C GLN A 142 15.69 0.26 3.36
N GLY A 143 16.85 -0.08 2.82
CA GLY A 143 16.98 -1.00 1.69
C GLY A 143 16.37 -2.38 1.93
N TYR A 144 16.35 -2.86 3.19
CA TYR A 144 15.72 -4.14 3.55
C TYR A 144 14.20 -4.12 3.38
N PHE A 145 13.55 -2.96 3.48
CA PHE A 145 12.09 -2.85 3.29
C PHE A 145 11.65 -3.18 1.86
N GLY A 146 12.51 -2.88 0.87
CA GLY A 146 12.30 -3.35 -0.50
C GLY A 146 12.23 -4.87 -0.59
N GLY A 147 13.07 -5.57 0.21
CA GLY A 147 13.04 -7.02 0.33
C GLY A 147 11.73 -7.56 0.93
N VAL A 148 11.17 -6.88 1.93
CA VAL A 148 9.88 -7.25 2.54
C VAL A 148 8.75 -7.14 1.53
N TRP A 149 8.66 -6.03 0.79
CA TRP A 149 7.70 -5.86 -0.29
C TRP A 149 7.87 -6.92 -1.37
N GLY A 150 9.13 -7.17 -1.74
CA GLY A 150 9.49 -8.21 -2.66
C GLY A 150 8.99 -9.58 -2.23
N LEU A 151 9.29 -10.00 -1.04
CA LEU A 151 8.86 -11.28 -0.48
C LEU A 151 7.33 -11.38 -0.44
N SER A 152 6.64 -10.34 0.03
CA SER A 152 5.18 -10.31 0.15
C SER A 152 4.46 -10.53 -1.17
N SER A 153 4.94 -9.92 -2.25
CA SER A 153 4.29 -10.01 -3.55
C SER A 153 4.49 -11.39 -4.24
N VAL A 154 5.50 -12.22 -3.85
CA VAL A 154 5.62 -13.63 -4.26
C VAL A 154 4.89 -14.54 -3.29
N ALA A 155 5.13 -14.37 -2.00
CA ALA A 155 4.55 -15.23 -0.98
C ALA A 155 3.01 -15.09 -0.95
N GLY A 156 2.48 -13.87 -1.23
CA GLY A 156 1.04 -13.62 -1.25
C GLY A 156 0.28 -14.53 -2.21
N PRO A 157 0.53 -14.45 -3.52
CA PRO A 157 -0.13 -15.32 -4.49
C PRO A 157 0.11 -16.81 -4.26
N LEU A 158 1.31 -17.22 -3.83
CA LEU A 158 1.62 -18.61 -3.54
C LEU A 158 0.81 -19.15 -2.34
N LEU A 159 0.85 -18.44 -1.22
CA LEU A 159 0.12 -18.85 -0.03
C LEU A 159 -1.39 -18.68 -0.21
N GLY A 160 -1.83 -17.59 -0.86
CA GLY A 160 -3.23 -17.34 -1.15
C GLY A 160 -3.82 -18.39 -2.08
N GLY A 161 -3.09 -18.79 -3.13
CA GLY A 161 -3.44 -19.90 -4.01
C GLY A 161 -3.51 -21.22 -3.25
N PHE A 162 -2.44 -21.57 -2.52
CA PHE A 162 -2.38 -22.80 -1.72
C PHE A 162 -3.57 -22.92 -0.76
N PHE A 163 -3.85 -21.90 0.03
CA PHE A 163 -4.96 -21.93 0.98
C PHE A 163 -6.33 -21.94 0.30
N SER A 164 -6.49 -21.28 -0.85
CA SER A 164 -7.77 -21.24 -1.57
C SER A 164 -8.07 -22.52 -2.33
N ASP A 165 -7.04 -23.24 -2.77
CA ASP A 165 -7.20 -24.51 -3.51
C ASP A 165 -7.59 -25.68 -2.58
N HIS A 166 -7.38 -25.54 -1.26
CA HIS A 166 -7.76 -26.55 -0.28
C HIS A 166 -9.12 -26.23 0.34
N ALA A 167 -10.08 -27.14 0.22
CA ALA A 167 -11.43 -26.96 0.78
C ALA A 167 -11.38 -26.78 2.31
N LYS A 168 -10.58 -27.59 3.02
CA LYS A 168 -10.37 -27.52 4.46
C LYS A 168 -8.93 -27.88 4.84
N ILE A 169 -8.39 -27.13 5.82
CA ILE A 169 -7.08 -27.38 6.45
C ILE A 169 -7.32 -27.39 7.97
N PHE A 170 -6.97 -28.49 8.65
CA PHE A 170 -7.25 -28.70 10.08
C PHE A 170 -8.73 -28.45 10.46
N GLY A 171 -9.67 -28.84 9.61
CA GLY A 171 -11.10 -28.68 9.85
C GLY A 171 -11.67 -27.28 9.57
N ILE A 172 -10.83 -26.30 9.24
CA ILE A 172 -11.20 -24.91 8.91
C ILE A 172 -11.18 -24.74 7.40
N THR A 173 -12.14 -23.98 6.84
CA THR A 173 -12.17 -23.62 5.40
C THR A 173 -10.83 -23.00 4.98
N GLY A 174 -10.24 -23.48 3.88
CA GLY A 174 -8.86 -23.17 3.51
C GLY A 174 -8.56 -21.68 3.39
N TRP A 175 -9.42 -20.89 2.72
CA TRP A 175 -9.22 -19.45 2.56
C TRP A 175 -9.13 -18.67 3.89
N ARG A 176 -9.73 -19.17 4.98
CA ARG A 176 -9.66 -18.50 6.30
C ARG A 176 -8.23 -18.44 6.85
N TRP A 177 -7.38 -19.38 6.43
CA TRP A 177 -5.98 -19.43 6.82
C TRP A 177 -5.15 -18.26 6.31
N ILE A 178 -5.59 -17.56 5.24
CA ILE A 178 -4.93 -16.34 4.77
C ILE A 178 -4.93 -15.24 5.85
N PHE A 179 -5.93 -15.24 6.72
CA PHE A 179 -6.03 -14.34 7.85
C PHE A 179 -5.32 -14.89 9.09
N TYR A 180 -5.46 -16.17 9.38
CA TYR A 180 -4.86 -16.78 10.57
C TYR A 180 -3.32 -16.87 10.50
N ILE A 181 -2.72 -16.94 9.33
CA ILE A 181 -1.26 -16.92 9.15
C ILE A 181 -0.63 -15.63 9.69
N ASN A 182 -1.39 -14.55 9.77
CA ASN A 182 -0.92 -13.28 10.32
C ASN A 182 -0.70 -13.36 11.84
N LEU A 183 -1.39 -14.23 12.56
CA LEU A 183 -1.31 -14.33 14.02
C LEU A 183 0.09 -14.70 14.51
N PRO A 184 0.71 -15.82 14.08
CA PRO A 184 2.05 -16.17 14.54
C PRO A 184 3.10 -15.11 14.17
N VAL A 185 3.01 -14.52 12.99
CA VAL A 185 3.94 -13.46 12.53
C VAL A 185 3.75 -12.19 13.37
N GLY A 186 2.51 -11.80 13.63
CA GLY A 186 2.21 -10.59 14.41
C GLY A 186 2.53 -10.75 15.89
N ILE A 187 2.31 -11.92 16.48
CA ILE A 187 2.73 -12.21 17.86
C ILE A 187 4.26 -12.13 17.98
N ALA A 188 5.00 -12.70 17.03
CA ALA A 188 6.45 -12.58 16.99
C ALA A 188 6.91 -11.13 16.83
N ALA A 189 6.28 -10.33 15.94
CA ALA A 189 6.54 -8.91 15.79
C ALA A 189 6.29 -8.14 17.09
N LEU A 190 5.20 -8.46 17.79
CA LEU A 190 4.83 -7.84 19.07
C LEU A 190 5.86 -8.16 20.17
N LEU A 191 6.29 -9.41 20.29
CA LEU A 191 7.30 -9.84 21.26
C LEU A 191 8.65 -9.18 20.99
N ILE A 192 9.12 -9.18 19.73
CA ILE A 192 10.38 -8.56 19.35
C ILE A 192 10.35 -7.04 19.62
N THR A 193 9.29 -6.35 19.18
CA THR A 193 9.18 -4.90 19.41
C THR A 193 9.02 -4.55 20.89
N SER A 194 8.39 -5.43 21.67
CA SER A 194 8.30 -5.28 23.13
C SER A 194 9.68 -5.42 23.81
N ALA A 195 10.51 -6.32 23.32
CA ALA A 195 11.85 -6.55 23.88
C ALA A 195 12.89 -5.53 23.37
N ALA A 196 12.79 -5.12 22.10
CA ALA A 196 13.83 -4.37 21.42
C ALA A 196 13.60 -2.85 21.39
N LEU A 197 12.34 -2.39 21.28
CA LEU A 197 12.03 -1.01 21.00
C LEU A 197 11.95 -0.18 22.29
N HIS A 198 13.12 0.33 22.73
CA HIS A 198 13.25 1.20 23.90
C HIS A 198 13.70 2.60 23.45
N ILE A 199 12.76 3.36 22.87
CA ILE A 199 13.03 4.76 22.51
C ILE A 199 12.54 5.64 23.66
N PRO A 200 13.41 6.48 24.24
CA PRO A 200 13.02 7.44 25.29
C PRO A 200 11.89 8.32 24.79
N ASN A 201 10.77 8.31 25.50
CA ASN A 201 9.64 9.15 25.15
C ASN A 201 9.85 10.54 25.79
N GLN A 202 10.02 11.56 24.97
CA GLN A 202 9.98 12.95 25.44
C GLN A 202 8.51 13.37 25.52
N HIS A 203 7.86 13.03 26.62
CA HIS A 203 6.49 13.47 26.90
C HIS A 203 6.42 15.01 26.89
N LYS A 204 5.87 15.56 25.83
CA LYS A 204 5.38 16.94 25.80
C LYS A 204 3.86 16.87 25.93
N ALA A 205 3.28 17.71 26.80
CA ALA A 205 1.83 17.80 26.92
C ALA A 205 1.25 18.49 25.68
N HIS A 206 0.90 17.71 24.70
CA HIS A 206 0.29 18.15 23.44
C HIS A 206 -1.19 17.77 23.38
N LYS A 207 -1.98 18.57 22.67
CA LYS A 207 -3.40 18.29 22.42
C LYS A 207 -3.58 17.76 20.99
N ILE A 208 -4.31 16.65 20.85
CA ILE A 208 -4.68 16.14 19.54
C ILE A 208 -5.74 17.04 18.92
N ASP A 209 -5.58 17.40 17.64
CA ASP A 209 -6.62 18.07 16.87
C ASP A 209 -7.66 17.05 16.36
N TYR A 210 -8.60 16.69 17.26
CA TYR A 210 -9.68 15.75 16.91
C TYR A 210 -10.56 16.26 15.77
N SER A 211 -10.75 17.59 15.66
CA SER A 211 -11.55 18.19 14.58
C SER A 211 -10.82 18.07 13.24
N GLY A 212 -9.52 18.37 13.18
CA GLY A 212 -8.70 18.14 11.98
C GLY A 212 -8.68 16.67 11.60
N ALA A 213 -8.54 15.75 12.57
CA ALA A 213 -8.60 14.31 12.33
C ALA A 213 -9.92 13.88 11.66
N LEU A 214 -11.06 14.34 12.21
CA LEU A 214 -12.38 14.01 11.68
C LEU A 214 -12.57 14.56 10.27
N LEU A 215 -12.16 15.80 9.99
CA LEU A 215 -12.25 16.41 8.67
C LEU A 215 -11.39 15.67 7.65
N LEU A 216 -10.16 15.27 8.03
CA LEU A 216 -9.28 14.45 7.18
C LEU A 216 -9.91 13.09 6.87
N VAL A 217 -10.43 12.42 7.91
CA VAL A 217 -11.07 11.09 7.77
C VAL A 217 -12.24 11.17 6.80
N ILE A 218 -13.17 12.10 7.00
CA ILE A 218 -14.35 12.23 6.13
C ILE A 218 -13.93 12.62 4.71
N GLY A 219 -13.07 13.63 4.55
CA GLY A 219 -12.63 14.12 3.24
C GLY A 219 -11.87 13.05 2.45
N ALA A 220 -10.87 12.41 3.07
CA ALA A 220 -10.09 11.37 2.40
C ALA A 220 -10.93 10.11 2.13
N THR A 221 -11.81 9.70 3.06
CA THR A 221 -12.73 8.58 2.84
C THR A 221 -13.65 8.83 1.66
N SER A 222 -14.31 10.01 1.62
CA SER A 222 -15.19 10.37 0.51
C SER A 222 -14.45 10.43 -0.82
N LEU A 223 -13.23 10.98 -0.83
CA LEU A 223 -12.38 11.02 -2.03
C LEU A 223 -12.06 9.60 -2.53
N LEU A 224 -11.60 8.73 -1.63
CA LEU A 224 -11.23 7.35 -1.98
C LEU A 224 -12.45 6.53 -2.42
N LEU A 225 -13.61 6.71 -1.79
CA LEU A 225 -14.87 6.07 -2.21
C LEU A 225 -15.31 6.57 -3.60
N THR A 226 -15.23 7.86 -3.84
CA THR A 226 -15.54 8.43 -5.17
C THR A 226 -14.70 7.77 -6.25
N ILE A 227 -13.37 7.69 -6.03
CA ILE A 227 -12.42 7.23 -7.04
C ILE A 227 -12.45 5.70 -7.20
N SER A 228 -12.61 4.94 -6.10
CA SER A 228 -12.45 3.48 -6.12
C SER A 228 -13.76 2.72 -6.29
N VAL A 229 -14.89 3.33 -5.94
CA VAL A 229 -16.20 2.65 -5.91
C VAL A 229 -17.22 3.36 -6.76
N PHE A 230 -17.65 4.56 -6.37
CA PHE A 230 -18.79 5.21 -6.98
C PHE A 230 -18.55 5.60 -8.44
N GLY A 231 -17.38 6.20 -8.75
CA GLY A 231 -17.05 6.57 -10.14
C GLY A 231 -17.00 5.37 -11.08
N PRO A 232 -16.25 4.29 -10.76
CA PRO A 232 -16.16 3.10 -11.60
C PRO A 232 -17.46 2.27 -11.68
N GLN A 233 -18.24 2.17 -10.59
CA GLN A 233 -19.42 1.30 -10.53
C GLN A 233 -20.71 2.01 -10.94
N ASP A 234 -20.97 3.20 -10.40
CA ASP A 234 -22.21 3.95 -10.61
C ASP A 234 -22.09 4.95 -11.78
N GLY A 235 -20.88 5.27 -12.24
CA GLY A 235 -20.58 6.28 -13.25
C GLY A 235 -20.32 7.67 -12.67
N TRP A 236 -19.48 8.43 -13.37
CA TRP A 236 -19.01 9.75 -12.92
C TRP A 236 -20.09 10.83 -12.89
N SER A 237 -21.18 10.66 -13.64
CA SER A 237 -22.32 11.58 -13.69
C SER A 237 -23.45 11.17 -12.72
N ASN A 238 -23.30 10.10 -11.96
CA ASN A 238 -24.29 9.65 -11.01
C ASN A 238 -24.36 10.59 -9.80
N SER A 239 -25.58 10.82 -9.30
CA SER A 239 -25.82 11.69 -8.14
C SER A 239 -25.03 11.29 -6.90
N LYS A 240 -24.84 9.97 -6.62
CA LYS A 240 -24.03 9.49 -5.51
C LYS A 240 -22.56 9.87 -5.67
N THR A 241 -22.00 9.71 -6.88
CA THR A 241 -20.63 10.05 -7.19
C THR A 241 -20.39 11.56 -7.07
N ILE A 242 -21.30 12.38 -7.62
CA ILE A 242 -21.23 13.83 -7.50
C ILE A 242 -21.31 14.28 -6.05
N MET A 243 -22.26 13.73 -5.28
CA MET A 243 -22.41 14.05 -3.85
C MET A 243 -21.16 13.68 -3.06
N ALA A 244 -20.59 12.48 -3.25
CA ALA A 244 -19.36 12.06 -2.60
C ALA A 244 -18.17 12.95 -2.99
N THR A 245 -18.09 13.40 -4.25
CA THR A 245 -17.08 14.35 -4.73
C THR A 245 -17.21 15.71 -4.02
N VAL A 246 -18.43 16.23 -3.93
CA VAL A 246 -18.68 17.50 -3.23
C VAL A 246 -18.33 17.41 -1.76
N VAL A 247 -18.72 16.31 -1.09
CA VAL A 247 -18.35 16.06 0.30
C VAL A 247 -16.82 15.97 0.44
N ALA A 248 -16.14 15.23 -0.44
CA ALA A 248 -14.68 15.12 -0.41
C ALA A 248 -14.02 16.50 -0.50
N ILE A 249 -14.38 17.30 -1.49
CA ILE A 249 -13.82 18.65 -1.70
C ILE A 249 -14.12 19.55 -0.49
N ALA A 250 -15.36 19.57 -0.03
CA ALA A 250 -15.76 20.41 1.10
C ALA A 250 -14.97 20.07 2.37
N PHE A 251 -14.86 18.79 2.71
CA PHE A 251 -14.17 18.37 3.93
C PHE A 251 -12.65 18.49 3.82
N ILE A 252 -12.05 18.31 2.64
CA ILE A 252 -10.63 18.57 2.41
C ILE A 252 -10.34 20.06 2.53
N VAL A 253 -11.18 20.94 1.97
CA VAL A 253 -11.02 22.40 2.11
C VAL A 253 -11.15 22.81 3.58
N LEU A 254 -12.17 22.32 4.29
CA LEU A 254 -12.34 22.58 5.74
C LEU A 254 -11.15 22.05 6.56
N PHE A 255 -10.60 20.89 6.21
CA PHE A 255 -9.38 20.34 6.79
C PHE A 255 -8.20 21.30 6.60
N LEU A 256 -7.94 21.77 5.37
CA LEU A 256 -6.84 22.69 5.08
C LEU A 256 -6.99 24.02 5.82
N ILE A 257 -8.21 24.56 5.91
CA ILE A 257 -8.52 25.76 6.69
C ILE A 257 -8.22 25.49 8.19
N ARG A 258 -8.70 24.36 8.72
CA ARG A 258 -8.48 23.98 10.13
C ARG A 258 -6.99 23.82 10.45
N GLU A 259 -6.21 23.16 9.57
CA GLU A 259 -4.77 22.97 9.71
C GLU A 259 -4.01 24.31 9.79
N GLY A 260 -4.49 25.34 9.09
CA GLY A 260 -3.90 26.70 9.15
C GLY A 260 -4.05 27.38 10.52
N TYR A 261 -5.08 27.02 11.29
CA TYR A 261 -5.39 27.62 12.60
C TYR A 261 -5.09 26.69 13.79
N ALA A 262 -4.83 25.39 13.54
CA ALA A 262 -4.58 24.43 14.60
C ALA A 262 -3.25 24.70 15.30
N LYS A 263 -3.26 24.65 16.65
CA LYS A 263 -2.02 24.77 17.46
C LYS A 263 -1.11 23.57 17.26
N GLU A 264 -1.70 22.38 17.07
CA GLU A 264 -1.04 21.10 16.90
C GLU A 264 -1.61 20.39 15.66
N PRO A 265 -1.30 20.88 14.44
CA PRO A 265 -1.84 20.36 13.22
C PRO A 265 -1.44 18.88 12.98
N ILE A 266 -2.31 18.10 12.32
CA ILE A 266 -2.03 16.73 11.90
C ILE A 266 -1.03 16.74 10.74
N LEU A 267 -1.21 17.69 9.81
CA LEU A 267 -0.34 17.89 8.67
C LEU A 267 0.09 19.37 8.61
N PRO A 268 1.17 19.77 9.29
CA PRO A 268 1.60 21.15 9.31
C PRO A 268 1.81 21.72 7.91
N LEU A 269 0.99 22.68 7.49
CA LEU A 269 1.06 23.28 6.13
C LEU A 269 2.42 23.97 5.87
N ASN A 270 3.14 24.35 6.93
CA ASN A 270 4.50 24.87 6.81
C ASN A 270 5.49 23.89 6.19
N LEU A 271 5.24 22.56 6.27
CA LEU A 271 6.07 21.56 5.62
C LEU A 271 6.07 21.73 4.10
N PHE A 272 4.97 22.19 3.52
CA PHE A 272 4.89 22.44 2.06
C PHE A 272 5.72 23.63 1.59
N LYS A 273 6.16 24.52 2.50
CA LYS A 273 7.16 25.55 2.18
C LYS A 273 8.55 24.97 1.96
N ASN A 274 8.82 23.79 2.51
CA ASN A 274 10.04 23.06 2.22
C ASN A 274 9.92 22.39 0.84
N HIS A 275 10.74 22.86 -0.10
CA HIS A 275 10.74 22.38 -1.48
C HIS A 275 10.98 20.85 -1.59
N THR A 276 11.86 20.29 -0.75
CA THR A 276 12.13 18.85 -0.72
C THR A 276 10.91 18.08 -0.25
N PHE A 277 10.21 18.54 0.79
CA PHE A 277 8.96 17.91 1.26
C PHE A 277 7.89 17.89 0.16
N SER A 278 7.64 19.03 -0.49
CA SER A 278 6.62 19.15 -1.53
C SER A 278 6.93 18.25 -2.73
N ILE A 279 8.18 18.25 -3.21
CA ILE A 279 8.61 17.39 -4.32
C ILE A 279 8.53 15.91 -3.92
N THR A 280 9.02 15.52 -2.75
CA THR A 280 9.01 14.10 -2.34
C THR A 280 7.59 13.59 -2.12
N SER A 281 6.66 14.43 -1.68
CA SER A 281 5.23 14.09 -1.56
C SER A 281 4.58 13.87 -2.92
N LEU A 282 4.84 14.76 -3.89
CA LEU A 282 4.39 14.60 -5.27
C LEU A 282 4.99 13.35 -5.94
N LEU A 283 6.29 13.13 -5.76
CA LEU A 283 6.96 11.92 -6.26
C LEU A 283 6.40 10.66 -5.60
N GLY A 284 6.10 10.71 -4.29
CA GLY A 284 5.42 9.63 -3.59
C GLY A 284 4.09 9.27 -4.24
N PHE A 285 3.26 10.26 -4.57
CA PHE A 285 1.99 10.09 -5.27
C PHE A 285 2.18 9.43 -6.66
N ILE A 286 3.09 9.95 -7.48
CA ILE A 286 3.37 9.41 -8.83
C ILE A 286 3.90 7.98 -8.76
N ILE A 287 4.84 7.70 -7.85
CA ILE A 287 5.38 6.35 -7.64
C ILE A 287 4.29 5.40 -7.16
N GLY A 288 3.43 5.87 -6.26
CA GLY A 288 2.28 5.09 -5.81
C GLY A 288 1.39 4.68 -6.99
N ALA A 289 1.03 5.61 -7.85
CA ALA A 289 0.22 5.34 -9.04
C ALA A 289 0.87 4.31 -9.96
N GLY A 290 2.15 4.48 -10.29
CA GLY A 290 2.88 3.55 -11.15
C GLY A 290 3.07 2.17 -10.52
N MET A 291 3.41 2.12 -9.23
CA MET A 291 3.63 0.89 -8.48
C MET A 291 2.37 0.02 -8.41
N PHE A 292 1.27 0.59 -7.91
CA PHE A 292 0.01 -0.16 -7.76
C PHE A 292 -0.61 -0.47 -9.11
N GLY A 293 -0.45 0.42 -10.12
CA GLY A 293 -0.80 0.12 -11.49
C GLY A 293 -0.09 -1.14 -12.01
N ALA A 294 1.23 -1.24 -11.83
CA ALA A 294 1.98 -2.41 -12.24
C ALA A 294 1.59 -3.67 -11.44
N ILE A 295 1.46 -3.56 -10.10
CA ILE A 295 1.10 -4.68 -9.21
C ILE A 295 -0.28 -5.27 -9.56
N VAL A 296 -1.24 -4.45 -9.99
CA VAL A 296 -2.60 -4.91 -10.33
C VAL A 296 -2.69 -5.35 -11.80
N MET A 297 -2.15 -4.58 -12.74
CA MET A 297 -2.33 -4.84 -14.17
C MET A 297 -1.46 -5.99 -14.70
N LEU A 298 -0.25 -6.19 -14.15
CA LEU A 298 0.64 -7.28 -14.57
C LEU A 298 0.05 -8.68 -14.30
N PRO A 299 -0.42 -9.00 -13.07
CA PRO A 299 -1.12 -10.27 -12.84
C PRO A 299 -2.38 -10.43 -13.67
N LEU A 300 -3.15 -9.35 -13.86
CA LEU A 300 -4.36 -9.35 -14.67
C LEU A 300 -4.05 -9.75 -16.13
N TYR A 301 -3.02 -9.15 -16.73
CA TYR A 301 -2.54 -9.54 -18.07
C TYR A 301 -2.12 -11.01 -18.12
N LEU A 302 -1.36 -11.49 -17.13
CA LEU A 302 -0.90 -12.87 -17.08
C LEU A 302 -2.04 -13.87 -16.92
N GLN A 303 -3.10 -13.53 -16.18
CA GLN A 303 -4.24 -14.43 -15.97
C GLN A 303 -5.23 -14.35 -17.12
N VAL A 304 -5.63 -13.16 -17.57
CA VAL A 304 -6.68 -12.97 -18.56
C VAL A 304 -6.16 -13.17 -19.98
N VAL A 305 -5.00 -12.57 -20.33
CA VAL A 305 -4.47 -12.63 -21.71
C VAL A 305 -3.63 -13.87 -21.93
N LYS A 306 -2.80 -14.25 -20.94
CA LYS A 306 -1.91 -15.43 -21.06
C LYS A 306 -2.52 -16.73 -20.53
N GLY A 307 -3.70 -16.71 -19.93
CA GLY A 307 -4.39 -17.89 -19.39
C GLY A 307 -3.66 -18.58 -18.23
N ASN A 308 -2.73 -17.89 -17.56
CA ASN A 308 -2.00 -18.50 -16.45
C ASN A 308 -2.88 -18.59 -15.18
N SER A 309 -2.65 -19.62 -14.36
CA SER A 309 -3.22 -19.66 -13.02
C SER A 309 -2.71 -18.51 -12.15
N ALA A 310 -3.42 -18.20 -11.05
CA ALA A 310 -3.01 -17.18 -10.09
C ALA A 310 -1.59 -17.45 -9.53
N THR A 311 -1.30 -18.71 -9.20
CA THR A 311 0.00 -19.16 -8.71
C THR A 311 1.12 -18.93 -9.73
N ILE A 312 0.92 -19.32 -10.98
CA ILE A 312 1.92 -19.12 -12.07
C ILE A 312 2.12 -17.62 -12.33
N SER A 313 1.05 -16.85 -12.31
CA SER A 313 1.13 -15.39 -12.47
C SER A 313 1.95 -14.75 -11.35
N GLY A 314 1.77 -15.18 -10.11
CA GLY A 314 2.59 -14.74 -8.97
C GLY A 314 4.07 -15.07 -9.13
N LEU A 315 4.39 -16.31 -9.57
CA LEU A 315 5.78 -16.71 -9.86
C LEU A 315 6.40 -15.87 -10.98
N LYS A 316 5.63 -15.53 -12.01
CA LYS A 316 6.08 -14.68 -13.11
C LYS A 316 6.31 -13.21 -12.72
N LEU A 317 5.93 -12.80 -11.50
CA LEU A 317 6.27 -11.49 -10.93
C LEU A 317 7.62 -11.47 -10.19
N ILE A 318 8.29 -12.61 -10.00
CA ILE A 318 9.63 -12.67 -9.39
C ILE A 318 10.62 -11.68 -10.02
N PRO A 319 10.68 -11.49 -11.34
CA PRO A 319 11.58 -10.52 -11.98
C PRO A 319 11.36 -9.08 -11.51
N PHE A 320 10.09 -8.67 -11.39
CA PHE A 320 9.72 -7.36 -10.86
C PHE A 320 10.28 -7.12 -9.46
N MET A 321 10.24 -8.15 -8.62
CA MET A 321 10.75 -8.12 -7.27
C MET A 321 12.25 -8.11 -7.18
N LEU A 322 12.91 -8.92 -8.00
CA LEU A 322 14.38 -8.92 -8.10
C LEU A 322 14.87 -7.51 -8.45
N GLY A 323 14.16 -6.79 -9.33
CA GLY A 323 14.41 -5.39 -9.63
C GLY A 323 14.30 -4.49 -8.40
N ILE A 324 13.20 -4.59 -7.64
CA ILE A 324 12.97 -3.78 -6.43
C ILE A 324 14.06 -4.05 -5.38
N VAL A 325 14.27 -5.31 -5.03
CA VAL A 325 15.18 -5.71 -3.95
C VAL A 325 16.62 -5.33 -4.28
N SER A 326 17.08 -5.69 -5.49
CA SER A 326 18.46 -5.44 -5.89
C SER A 326 18.79 -3.96 -5.89
N MET A 327 17.92 -3.12 -6.46
CA MET A 327 18.18 -1.68 -6.57
C MET A 327 17.89 -0.93 -5.25
N SER A 328 16.99 -1.39 -4.40
CA SER A 328 16.83 -0.85 -3.05
C SER A 328 18.09 -1.06 -2.20
N ILE A 329 18.66 -2.27 -2.22
CA ILE A 329 19.89 -2.58 -1.49
C ILE A 329 21.08 -1.84 -2.10
N PHE A 330 21.19 -1.81 -3.41
CA PHE A 330 22.25 -1.11 -4.12
C PHE A 330 22.25 0.39 -3.81
N SER A 331 21.09 1.06 -4.01
CA SER A 331 20.97 2.51 -3.74
C SER A 331 21.21 2.83 -2.27
N GLY A 332 20.69 2.02 -1.35
CA GLY A 332 20.92 2.18 0.08
C GLY A 332 22.39 2.10 0.47
N LYS A 333 23.13 1.11 -0.04
CA LYS A 333 24.58 0.99 0.18
C LYS A 333 25.37 2.17 -0.41
N GLN A 334 25.02 2.59 -1.61
CA GLN A 334 25.70 3.70 -2.29
C GLN A 334 25.44 5.03 -1.61
N ILE A 335 24.22 5.27 -1.12
CA ILE A 335 23.89 6.48 -0.35
C ILE A 335 24.70 6.52 0.94
N THR A 336 24.77 5.41 1.67
CA THR A 336 25.57 5.30 2.90
C THR A 336 27.07 5.58 2.62
N LYS A 337 27.61 5.07 1.51
CA LYS A 337 29.02 5.23 1.15
C LYS A 337 29.36 6.66 0.70
N HIS A 338 28.54 7.25 -0.16
CA HIS A 338 28.87 8.52 -0.86
C HIS A 338 28.08 9.74 -0.36
N GLY A 339 26.99 9.54 0.42
CA GLY A 339 26.14 10.62 0.93
C GLY A 339 25.21 11.28 -0.10
N HIS A 340 25.28 10.89 -1.38
CA HIS A 340 24.49 11.51 -2.45
C HIS A 340 23.26 10.67 -2.76
N TYR A 341 22.05 11.20 -2.50
CA TYR A 341 20.80 10.49 -2.77
C TYR A 341 20.01 11.02 -3.97
N LYS A 342 20.19 12.27 -4.40
CA LYS A 342 19.38 12.95 -5.43
C LYS A 342 19.33 12.22 -6.77
N ARG A 343 20.42 11.58 -7.21
CA ARG A 343 20.50 10.92 -8.52
C ARG A 343 19.64 9.65 -8.63
N TYR A 344 19.43 8.93 -7.52
CA TYR A 344 18.74 7.63 -7.56
C TYR A 344 17.23 7.74 -7.88
N PRO A 345 16.43 8.66 -7.28
CA PRO A 345 15.05 8.84 -7.69
C PRO A 345 14.92 9.26 -9.15
N ILE A 346 15.83 10.09 -9.65
CA ILE A 346 15.81 10.54 -11.06
C ILE A 346 16.04 9.35 -11.99
N ILE A 347 17.10 8.58 -11.77
CA ILE A 347 17.40 7.38 -12.57
C ILE A 347 16.25 6.36 -12.44
N GLY A 348 15.75 6.17 -11.21
CA GLY A 348 14.67 5.24 -10.93
C GLY A 348 13.37 5.59 -11.66
N LEU A 349 12.97 6.86 -11.65
CA LEU A 349 11.77 7.31 -12.35
C LEU A 349 11.91 7.20 -13.88
N VAL A 350 13.08 7.50 -14.43
CA VAL A 350 13.34 7.31 -15.87
C VAL A 350 13.20 5.83 -16.24
N ILE A 351 13.87 4.94 -15.50
CA ILE A 351 13.80 3.48 -15.76
C ILE A 351 12.36 2.98 -15.61
N MET A 352 11.63 3.42 -14.57
CA MET A 352 10.23 3.05 -14.35
C MET A 352 9.34 3.51 -15.50
N THR A 353 9.50 4.76 -15.96
CA THR A 353 8.73 5.32 -17.08
C THR A 353 8.98 4.53 -18.37
N VAL A 354 10.24 4.23 -18.68
CA VAL A 354 10.59 3.41 -19.86
C VAL A 354 10.02 2.00 -19.71
N GLY A 355 10.11 1.40 -18.53
CA GLY A 355 9.52 0.08 -18.27
C GLY A 355 8.00 0.05 -18.43
N LEU A 356 7.28 1.06 -17.91
CA LEU A 356 5.83 1.22 -18.10
C LEU A 356 5.46 1.47 -19.57
N PHE A 357 6.26 2.24 -20.29
CA PHE A 357 6.08 2.45 -21.73
C PHE A 357 6.18 1.11 -22.48
N PHE A 358 7.20 0.32 -22.25
CA PHE A 358 7.32 -1.00 -22.85
C PHE A 358 6.19 -1.95 -22.40
N LEU A 359 5.73 -1.85 -21.17
CA LEU A 359 4.58 -2.62 -20.68
C LEU A 359 3.31 -2.30 -21.50
N SER A 360 3.14 -1.05 -21.95
CA SER A 360 2.00 -0.65 -22.78
C SER A 360 2.01 -1.26 -24.19
N THR A 361 3.14 -1.79 -24.64
CA THR A 361 3.29 -2.45 -25.95
C THR A 361 3.02 -3.96 -25.93
N LEU A 362 2.66 -4.54 -24.77
CA LEU A 362 2.38 -5.95 -24.63
C LEU A 362 1.21 -6.41 -25.51
N LYS A 363 1.38 -7.57 -26.15
CA LYS A 363 0.38 -8.23 -26.99
C LYS A 363 0.20 -9.68 -26.51
N GLU A 364 -0.85 -10.33 -26.99
CA GLU A 364 -1.11 -11.74 -26.69
C GLU A 364 0.12 -12.63 -26.96
N ASN A 365 0.80 -12.43 -28.08
CA ASN A 365 1.96 -13.23 -28.50
C ASN A 365 3.30 -12.78 -27.93
N THR A 366 3.32 -11.77 -27.02
CA THR A 366 4.58 -11.29 -26.42
C THR A 366 5.25 -12.42 -25.64
N PRO A 367 6.52 -12.78 -25.95
CA PRO A 367 7.21 -13.85 -25.23
C PRO A 367 7.55 -13.44 -23.81
N PHE A 368 7.65 -14.42 -22.89
CA PHE A 368 7.85 -14.16 -21.47
C PHE A 368 9.16 -13.40 -21.16
N TRP A 369 10.23 -13.59 -21.96
CA TRP A 369 11.50 -12.89 -21.72
C TRP A 369 11.39 -11.36 -21.89
N GLN A 370 10.52 -10.88 -22.78
CA GLN A 370 10.26 -9.43 -22.91
C GLN A 370 9.52 -8.91 -21.69
N LEU A 371 8.48 -9.62 -21.25
CA LEU A 371 7.77 -9.30 -20.02
C LEU A 371 8.71 -9.30 -18.81
N PHE A 372 9.62 -10.28 -18.74
CA PHE A 372 10.67 -10.37 -17.72
C PHE A 372 11.50 -9.09 -17.66
N ILE A 373 12.02 -8.61 -18.79
CA ILE A 373 12.84 -7.39 -18.86
C ILE A 373 12.03 -6.18 -18.42
N TYR A 374 10.80 -6.03 -18.92
CA TYR A 374 9.95 -4.89 -18.58
C TYR A 374 9.58 -4.87 -17.09
N ALA A 375 9.26 -6.02 -16.53
CA ALA A 375 8.98 -6.18 -15.11
C ALA A 375 10.22 -5.85 -14.25
N VAL A 376 11.42 -6.32 -14.62
CA VAL A 376 12.68 -5.96 -13.96
C VAL A 376 12.91 -4.46 -14.01
N MET A 377 12.73 -3.81 -15.16
CA MET A 377 12.93 -2.35 -15.29
C MET A 377 12.01 -1.57 -14.35
N ILE A 378 10.72 -1.90 -14.30
CA ILE A 378 9.79 -1.23 -13.39
C ILE A 378 10.20 -1.47 -11.94
N GLY A 379 10.56 -2.71 -11.59
CA GLY A 379 11.06 -3.06 -10.26
C GLY A 379 12.33 -2.28 -9.89
N MET A 380 13.31 -2.17 -10.81
CA MET A 380 14.53 -1.38 -10.62
C MET A 380 14.21 0.09 -10.35
N GLY A 381 13.29 0.67 -11.13
CA GLY A 381 12.84 2.05 -10.96
C GLY A 381 12.25 2.31 -9.58
N LEU A 382 11.39 1.41 -9.11
CA LEU A 382 10.82 1.45 -7.76
C LEU A 382 11.89 1.27 -6.67
N GLY A 383 12.79 0.31 -6.84
CA GLY A 383 13.87 0.05 -5.90
C GLY A 383 14.82 1.23 -5.72
N PHE A 384 15.12 1.96 -6.78
CA PHE A 384 15.90 3.21 -6.69
C PHE A 384 15.14 4.35 -6.02
N SER A 385 13.82 4.42 -6.17
CA SER A 385 13.04 5.61 -5.83
C SER A 385 12.42 5.55 -4.44
N MET A 386 11.78 4.44 -4.04
CA MET A 386 10.92 4.38 -2.86
C MET A 386 11.63 4.79 -1.57
N GLN A 387 12.73 4.10 -1.22
CA GLN A 387 13.48 4.37 0.01
C GLN A 387 14.25 5.68 -0.07
N THR A 388 14.76 6.01 -1.24
CA THR A 388 15.58 7.21 -1.44
C THR A 388 14.77 8.50 -1.24
N ILE A 389 13.50 8.50 -1.65
CA ILE A 389 12.59 9.63 -1.42
C ILE A 389 12.31 9.81 0.07
N VAL A 390 12.10 8.72 0.82
CA VAL A 390 11.91 8.78 2.27
C VAL A 390 13.17 9.32 2.96
N ILE A 391 14.36 8.87 2.56
CA ILE A 391 15.63 9.37 3.09
C ILE A 391 15.79 10.87 2.81
N ALA A 392 15.50 11.30 1.57
CA ALA A 392 15.58 12.71 1.18
C ALA A 392 14.65 13.57 2.02
N LEU A 393 13.42 13.10 2.23
CA LEU A 393 12.41 13.75 3.07
C LEU A 393 12.89 13.87 4.52
N GLN A 394 13.30 12.75 5.13
CA GLN A 394 13.73 12.69 6.53
C GLN A 394 14.98 13.54 6.82
N ASN A 395 15.81 13.77 5.81
CA ASN A 395 17.00 14.64 5.93
C ASN A 395 16.70 16.13 5.69
N ALA A 396 15.51 16.45 5.17
CA ALA A 396 15.11 17.81 4.82
C ALA A 396 14.18 18.47 5.84
N VAL A 397 13.64 17.70 6.78
CA VAL A 397 12.72 18.19 7.81
C VAL A 397 13.36 18.12 9.19
N ASP A 398 12.88 18.98 10.11
CA ASP A 398 13.29 18.93 11.51
C ASP A 398 12.93 17.59 12.15
N PHE A 399 13.75 17.16 13.12
CA PHE A 399 13.52 15.89 13.82
C PHE A 399 12.13 15.82 14.47
N LYS A 400 11.63 16.95 15.01
CA LYS A 400 10.29 17.04 15.62
C LYS A 400 9.14 16.77 14.65
N ASP A 401 9.33 17.06 13.35
CA ASP A 401 8.31 16.93 12.29
C ASP A 401 8.50 15.65 11.46
N MET A 402 9.54 14.86 11.76
CA MET A 402 9.94 13.70 10.94
C MET A 402 8.86 12.61 10.88
N GLY A 403 8.15 12.38 12.00
CA GLY A 403 7.06 11.41 12.05
C GLY A 403 5.90 11.80 11.15
N VAL A 404 5.43 13.05 11.31
CA VAL A 404 4.35 13.59 10.48
C VAL A 404 4.73 13.66 9.02
N ALA A 405 5.93 14.16 8.69
CA ALA A 405 6.39 14.26 7.31
C ALA A 405 6.49 12.90 6.61
N THR A 406 7.05 11.89 7.29
CA THR A 406 7.19 10.52 6.75
C THR A 406 5.83 9.86 6.55
N SER A 407 4.91 10.04 7.50
CA SER A 407 3.55 9.51 7.40
C SER A 407 2.76 10.21 6.30
N ALA A 408 2.91 11.53 6.13
CA ALA A 408 2.32 12.28 5.03
C ALA A 408 2.81 11.79 3.66
N ASN A 409 4.11 11.52 3.50
CA ASN A 409 4.64 10.96 2.25
C ASN A 409 4.05 9.57 1.96
N THR A 410 3.90 8.72 2.98
CA THR A 410 3.27 7.41 2.86
C THR A 410 1.79 7.54 2.48
N PHE A 411 1.07 8.50 3.06
CA PHE A 411 -0.32 8.83 2.73
C PHE A 411 -0.47 9.28 1.27
N PHE A 412 0.35 10.23 0.80
CA PHE A 412 0.33 10.65 -0.61
C PHE A 412 0.63 9.50 -1.56
N ARG A 413 1.56 8.62 -1.22
CA ARG A 413 1.86 7.42 -2.01
C ARG A 413 0.67 6.46 -2.06
N SER A 414 -0.04 6.26 -0.95
CA SER A 414 -1.22 5.39 -0.91
C SER A 414 -2.38 5.97 -1.71
N ILE A 415 -2.65 7.28 -1.60
CA ILE A 415 -3.64 7.96 -2.45
C ILE A 415 -3.26 7.84 -3.92
N GLY A 416 -1.98 8.10 -4.26
CA GLY A 416 -1.48 7.94 -5.61
C GLY A 416 -1.73 6.53 -6.15
N GLY A 417 -1.48 5.51 -5.33
CA GLY A 417 -1.76 4.11 -5.68
C GLY A 417 -3.24 3.86 -5.98
N THR A 418 -4.12 4.35 -5.12
CA THR A 418 -5.58 4.21 -5.30
C THR A 418 -6.06 4.92 -6.57
N VAL A 419 -5.61 6.16 -6.78
CA VAL A 419 -5.92 6.94 -8.00
C VAL A 419 -5.39 6.23 -9.26
N GLY A 420 -4.15 5.73 -9.20
CA GLY A 420 -3.54 5.00 -10.31
C GLY A 420 -4.34 3.76 -10.69
N VAL A 421 -4.69 2.92 -9.71
CA VAL A 421 -5.50 1.71 -9.95
C VAL A 421 -6.86 2.06 -10.53
N ALA A 422 -7.52 3.12 -10.03
CA ALA A 422 -8.82 3.55 -10.53
C ALA A 422 -8.74 4.04 -11.98
N ILE A 423 -7.74 4.88 -12.31
CA ILE A 423 -7.54 5.37 -13.68
C ILE A 423 -7.25 4.20 -14.64
N PHE A 424 -6.27 3.35 -14.31
CA PHE A 424 -5.91 2.23 -15.17
C PHE A 424 -7.05 1.21 -15.29
N GLY A 425 -7.77 0.94 -14.19
CA GLY A 425 -8.94 0.07 -14.17
C GLY A 425 -10.07 0.60 -15.05
N THR A 426 -10.37 1.90 -14.99
CA THR A 426 -11.39 2.54 -15.82
C THR A 426 -11.01 2.51 -17.30
N ILE A 427 -9.75 2.83 -17.64
CA ILE A 427 -9.26 2.74 -19.02
C ILE A 427 -9.37 1.30 -19.53
N TYR A 428 -8.97 0.30 -18.71
CA TYR A 428 -9.07 -1.11 -19.06
C TYR A 428 -10.53 -1.53 -19.30
N ALA A 429 -11.44 -1.21 -18.37
CA ALA A 429 -12.85 -1.58 -18.47
C ALA A 429 -13.52 -0.97 -19.72
N ASN A 430 -13.29 0.32 -19.99
CA ASN A 430 -13.85 1.01 -21.16
C ASN A 430 -13.31 0.42 -22.48
N ARG A 431 -12.01 0.15 -22.54
CA ARG A 431 -11.41 -0.47 -23.74
C ARG A 431 -11.90 -1.90 -23.95
N LEU A 432 -11.99 -2.69 -22.87
CA LEU A 432 -12.51 -4.05 -22.93
C LEU A 432 -13.96 -4.06 -23.43
N ALA A 433 -14.83 -3.21 -22.87
CA ALA A 433 -16.23 -3.09 -23.31
C ALA A 433 -16.33 -2.72 -24.81
N HIS A 434 -15.52 -1.75 -25.26
CA HIS A 434 -15.48 -1.36 -26.67
C HIS A 434 -15.07 -2.50 -27.60
N TYR A 435 -13.97 -3.19 -27.27
CA TYR A 435 -13.48 -4.30 -28.10
C TYR A 435 -14.39 -5.54 -28.06
N LEU A 436 -15.03 -5.82 -26.93
CA LEU A 436 -16.03 -6.88 -26.82
C LEU A 436 -17.26 -6.56 -27.68
N ALA A 437 -17.77 -5.32 -27.61
CA ALA A 437 -18.91 -4.91 -28.44
C ALA A 437 -18.60 -5.00 -29.94
N ASP A 438 -17.40 -4.56 -30.37
CA ASP A 438 -16.94 -4.68 -31.75
C ASP A 438 -16.74 -6.16 -32.18
N GLY A 439 -16.14 -6.97 -31.32
CA GLY A 439 -15.95 -8.39 -31.56
C GLY A 439 -17.28 -9.15 -31.67
N ILE A 440 -18.22 -8.91 -30.75
CA ILE A 440 -19.58 -9.50 -30.80
C ILE A 440 -20.30 -9.02 -32.05
N GLY A 441 -20.18 -7.73 -32.42
CA GLY A 441 -20.74 -7.20 -33.66
C GLY A 441 -20.25 -7.92 -34.92
N LYS A 442 -18.95 -8.14 -35.03
CA LYS A 442 -18.31 -8.90 -36.11
C LYS A 442 -18.75 -10.36 -36.13
N LEU A 443 -18.85 -11.01 -34.97
CA LEU A 443 -19.32 -12.40 -34.88
C LEU A 443 -20.80 -12.51 -35.26
N LYS A 444 -21.66 -11.59 -34.87
CA LYS A 444 -23.06 -11.55 -35.28
C LYS A 444 -23.20 -11.38 -36.79
N MET A 445 -22.35 -10.58 -37.42
CA MET A 445 -22.32 -10.42 -38.89
C MET A 445 -21.81 -11.69 -39.61
N SER A 446 -20.80 -12.36 -39.07
CA SER A 446 -20.18 -13.55 -39.69
C SER A 446 -20.99 -14.84 -39.43
N ASN A 447 -21.71 -14.96 -38.33
CA ASN A 447 -22.51 -16.15 -38.00
C ASN A 447 -23.82 -15.76 -37.29
N PRO A 448 -24.84 -15.22 -38.03
CA PRO A 448 -26.10 -14.78 -37.43
C PRO A 448 -26.89 -15.92 -36.75
N ALA A 449 -26.71 -17.16 -37.20
CA ALA A 449 -27.42 -18.33 -36.69
C ALA A 449 -27.00 -18.68 -35.22
N ALA A 450 -25.77 -18.41 -34.86
CA ALA A 450 -25.25 -18.67 -33.49
C ALA A 450 -25.88 -17.78 -32.43
N PHE A 451 -26.52 -16.69 -32.85
CA PHE A 451 -27.15 -15.70 -31.94
C PHE A 451 -28.67 -15.70 -32.01
N GLN A 452 -29.27 -16.61 -32.81
CA GLN A 452 -30.73 -16.80 -32.82
C GLN A 452 -31.16 -17.53 -31.55
N GLY A 453 -31.72 -16.79 -30.61
CA GLY A 453 -32.19 -17.29 -29.31
C GLY A 453 -31.43 -16.81 -28.06
N ALA A 454 -30.33 -16.07 -28.24
CA ALA A 454 -29.70 -15.41 -27.09
C ALA A 454 -30.53 -14.19 -26.66
N SER A 455 -30.97 -14.18 -25.41
CA SER A 455 -31.60 -12.97 -24.84
C SER A 455 -30.62 -11.80 -24.81
N PRO A 456 -31.08 -10.54 -24.88
CA PRO A 456 -30.22 -9.34 -24.85
C PRO A 456 -29.38 -9.21 -23.59
N GLU A 457 -29.62 -10.03 -22.57
CA GLU A 457 -28.99 -9.99 -21.25
C GLU A 457 -27.98 -11.14 -21.00
N ALA A 458 -27.71 -12.00 -21.99
CA ALA A 458 -26.78 -13.12 -21.87
C ALA A 458 -25.37 -12.81 -22.40
#